data_16b972b79ea1be417fb4c89ea7265adf
#
_entry.id   16b972b79ea1be417fb4c89ea7265adf
#
_cell.length_a   1.000
_cell.length_b   1.000
_cell.length_c   1.000
_cell.angle_alpha   90.00
_cell.angle_beta   90.00
_cell.angle_gamma   90.00
#
_symmetry.space_group_name_H-M   'P 1'
#
loop_
_entity.id
_entity.type
_entity.pdbx_description
1 polymer ?
#
loop_
_entity_poly.entity_id
_entity_poly.type
_entity_poly.pdbx_seq_one_letter_code
_entity_poly.pdbx_strand_id
1 'polypeptide(L)'
;MMSQPGRSLAPEAAVASAEPQPGVLASPRPTAEERLRVLITGASGMLGSELTPVIAGAGYEVYPRPRAELDVTDVEEVARAFRQIRPEIVINCAAFTRVDACESDAAAFAVKADGVAILAEACVRHGARLVQVSTDFVFDGEKQAPYTELDETAPISAYGRGKRAGEEAALQSPTALVVRASWLFGRGGWNFVEAILQQVEGGKRTLPVVDDQKGRPTATTDLSEAILALLALGVTGVVHFANRGEVTWFEFARQILALAGHGDVRVVPTTAAAIARPASRPSNSVLDTSKYEALTNRPIRHFREPLLEYMARRARPEA
;
A
#
# COMPACT_ATOMS: atom_id res chain seq x y z
N MET A 1 -40.36 -57.44 -41.11
CA MET A 1 -39.26 -57.95 -41.96
C MET A 1 -38.18 -56.87 -41.89
N MET A 2 -36.97 -57.29 -41.48
CA MET A 2 -35.64 -56.74 -41.61
C MET A 2 -35.21 -55.73 -40.53
N SER A 3 -34.54 -56.18 -39.55
CA SER A 3 -33.07 -56.42 -39.36
C SER A 3 -32.31 -55.13 -39.02
N GLN A 4 -32.03 -55.00 -37.73
CA GLN A 4 -30.92 -54.15 -37.25
C GLN A 4 -29.59 -54.86 -37.50
N PRO A 5 -28.50 -54.11 -37.68
CA PRO A 5 -27.22 -54.57 -37.20
C PRO A 5 -26.46 -53.56 -36.36
N GLY A 6 -25.87 -54.09 -35.34
CA GLY A 6 -24.45 -53.86 -35.03
C GLY A 6 -24.12 -52.64 -34.20
N ARG A 7 -24.11 -52.78 -32.85
CA ARG A 7 -23.29 -51.99 -31.95
C ARG A 7 -21.84 -52.38 -32.12
N SER A 8 -21.00 -51.45 -32.57
CA SER A 8 -19.55 -51.51 -32.48
C SER A 8 -19.10 -50.90 -31.15
N LEU A 9 -18.41 -51.70 -30.35
CA LEU A 9 -17.69 -51.31 -29.16
C LEU A 9 -16.40 -50.56 -29.57
N ALA A 10 -16.25 -49.32 -29.12
CA ALA A 10 -14.98 -48.61 -29.19
C ALA A 10 -14.04 -49.08 -28.05
N PRO A 11 -12.73 -49.14 -28.27
CA PRO A 11 -11.79 -49.62 -27.23
C PRO A 11 -11.55 -48.59 -26.12
N GLU A 12 -11.47 -49.11 -24.90
CA GLU A 12 -11.01 -48.41 -23.71
C GLU A 12 -9.65 -47.72 -23.95
N ALA A 13 -9.61 -46.41 -23.79
CA ALA A 13 -8.35 -45.68 -23.74
C ALA A 13 -7.67 -45.92 -22.39
N ALA A 14 -6.53 -46.57 -22.43
CA ALA A 14 -5.65 -46.78 -21.30
C ALA A 14 -5.21 -45.42 -20.72
N VAL A 15 -5.51 -45.18 -19.43
CA VAL A 15 -4.99 -44.06 -18.65
C VAL A 15 -3.50 -44.34 -18.41
N ALA A 16 -2.65 -43.63 -19.16
CA ALA A 16 -1.22 -43.63 -18.90
C ALA A 16 -0.98 -42.82 -17.59
N SER A 17 -0.49 -43.51 -16.57
CA SER A 17 0.05 -42.91 -15.36
C SER A 17 1.29 -42.08 -15.70
N ALA A 18 1.15 -40.74 -15.64
CA ALA A 18 2.27 -39.83 -15.77
C ALA A 18 3.17 -39.99 -14.54
N GLU A 19 4.40 -40.45 -14.74
CA GLU A 19 5.43 -40.40 -13.71
C GLU A 19 5.74 -38.95 -13.30
N PRO A 20 6.00 -38.65 -12.01
CA PRO A 20 6.36 -37.32 -11.57
C PRO A 20 7.71 -36.92 -12.15
N GLN A 21 7.75 -35.81 -12.89
CA GLN A 21 8.99 -35.25 -13.39
C GLN A 21 9.93 -34.88 -12.23
N PRO A 22 11.24 -35.12 -12.34
CA PRO A 22 12.20 -34.76 -11.28
C PRO A 22 12.21 -33.27 -11.05
N GLY A 23 12.17 -32.91 -9.76
CA GLY A 23 12.00 -31.56 -9.23
C GLY A 23 12.86 -30.52 -9.91
N VAL A 24 12.24 -29.37 -10.17
CA VAL A 24 12.93 -28.10 -10.38
C VAL A 24 13.77 -27.87 -9.13
N LEU A 25 15.08 -28.02 -9.24
CA LEU A 25 16.02 -27.67 -8.19
C LEU A 25 15.80 -26.19 -7.84
N ALA A 26 15.32 -25.94 -6.64
CA ALA A 26 15.24 -24.60 -6.12
C ALA A 26 16.64 -23.97 -6.25
N SER A 27 16.74 -22.85 -6.94
CA SER A 27 18.00 -22.12 -7.04
C SER A 27 18.59 -21.93 -5.65
N PRO A 28 19.90 -22.13 -5.44
CA PRO A 28 20.51 -21.96 -4.13
C PRO A 28 20.20 -20.57 -3.60
N ARG A 29 19.83 -20.47 -2.33
CA ARG A 29 19.62 -19.16 -1.69
C ARG A 29 20.93 -18.37 -1.82
N PRO A 30 20.85 -17.07 -2.19
CA PRO A 30 22.04 -16.24 -2.31
C PRO A 30 22.83 -16.26 -0.99
N THR A 31 24.15 -16.28 -1.07
CA THR A 31 25.02 -16.14 0.10
C THR A 31 24.81 -14.78 0.77
N ALA A 32 25.23 -14.62 2.02
CA ALA A 32 25.05 -13.34 2.74
C ALA A 32 25.69 -12.15 1.99
N GLU A 33 26.77 -12.39 1.21
CA GLU A 33 27.47 -11.38 0.42
C GLU A 33 26.75 -11.01 -0.90
N GLU A 34 25.80 -11.85 -1.35
CA GLU A 34 25.05 -11.65 -2.61
C GLU A 34 23.65 -11.03 -2.39
N ARG A 35 23.26 -10.77 -1.12
CA ARG A 35 21.96 -10.18 -0.84
C ARG A 35 21.97 -8.68 -1.03
N LEU A 36 21.01 -8.18 -1.80
CA LEU A 36 20.81 -6.74 -1.93
C LEU A 36 20.40 -6.11 -0.60
N ARG A 37 21.08 -5.02 -0.22
CA ARG A 37 20.81 -4.27 1.00
C ARG A 37 19.67 -3.28 0.79
N VAL A 38 18.64 -3.42 1.61
CA VAL A 38 17.43 -2.60 1.55
C VAL A 38 17.32 -1.75 2.81
N LEU A 39 17.41 -0.43 2.66
CA LEU A 39 17.11 0.52 3.71
C LEU A 39 15.61 0.84 3.69
N ILE A 40 14.90 0.62 4.81
CA ILE A 40 13.50 0.99 4.97
C ILE A 40 13.41 2.13 5.98
N THR A 41 13.02 3.32 5.53
CA THR A 41 12.78 4.46 6.42
C THR A 41 11.34 4.45 6.94
N GLY A 42 11.10 5.05 8.12
CA GLY A 42 9.78 4.98 8.74
C GLY A 42 9.35 3.56 9.11
N ALA A 43 10.32 2.70 9.43
CA ALA A 43 10.11 1.26 9.64
C ALA A 43 9.19 0.91 10.82
N SER A 44 9.01 1.80 11.79
CA SER A 44 8.05 1.60 12.90
C SER A 44 6.61 2.00 12.55
N GLY A 45 6.39 2.58 11.37
CA GLY A 45 5.04 2.94 10.91
C GLY A 45 4.24 1.75 10.41
N MET A 46 2.94 1.96 10.19
CA MET A 46 1.98 0.92 9.80
C MET A 46 2.42 0.12 8.56
N LEU A 47 2.93 0.77 7.52
CA LEU A 47 3.44 0.07 6.34
C LEU A 47 4.86 -0.48 6.56
N GLY A 48 5.75 0.31 7.16
CA GLY A 48 7.15 -0.10 7.35
C GLY A 48 7.31 -1.35 8.21
N SER A 49 6.49 -1.52 9.24
CA SER A 49 6.49 -2.70 10.10
C SER A 49 6.00 -3.98 9.39
N GLU A 50 5.02 -3.86 8.50
CA GLU A 50 4.54 -5.00 7.68
C GLU A 50 5.52 -5.31 6.53
N LEU A 51 6.11 -4.29 5.91
CA LEU A 51 7.00 -4.44 4.77
C LEU A 51 8.34 -5.09 5.16
N THR A 52 8.89 -4.74 6.32
CA THR A 52 10.18 -5.25 6.80
C THR A 52 10.28 -6.79 6.77
N PRO A 53 9.38 -7.56 7.38
CA PRO A 53 9.43 -9.02 7.32
C PRO A 53 9.17 -9.57 5.91
N VAL A 54 8.35 -8.92 5.09
CA VAL A 54 8.07 -9.34 3.70
C VAL A 54 9.34 -9.26 2.85
N ILE A 55 10.05 -8.14 2.91
CA ILE A 55 11.31 -7.95 2.16
C ILE A 55 12.41 -8.90 2.67
N ALA A 56 12.54 -9.05 4.00
CA ALA A 56 13.51 -9.98 4.58
C ALA A 56 13.21 -11.44 4.19
N GLY A 57 11.93 -11.85 4.22
CA GLY A 57 11.48 -13.18 3.79
C GLY A 57 11.76 -13.49 2.33
N ALA A 58 11.84 -12.47 1.47
CA ALA A 58 12.21 -12.59 0.07
C ALA A 58 13.74 -12.71 -0.18
N GLY A 59 14.55 -12.70 0.88
CA GLY A 59 15.99 -12.92 0.77
C GLY A 59 16.84 -11.65 0.70
N TYR A 60 16.26 -10.46 0.87
CA TYR A 60 17.00 -9.21 0.96
C TYR A 60 17.65 -9.05 2.35
N GLU A 61 18.75 -8.31 2.40
CA GLU A 61 19.34 -7.86 3.67
C GLU A 61 18.71 -6.52 4.06
N VAL A 62 17.88 -6.52 5.13
CA VAL A 62 17.01 -5.39 5.47
C VAL A 62 17.56 -4.58 6.64
N TYR A 63 17.62 -3.28 6.46
CA TYR A 63 18.02 -2.28 7.46
C TYR A 63 16.83 -1.37 7.78
N PRO A 64 15.93 -1.79 8.71
CA PRO A 64 14.81 -0.95 9.11
C PRO A 64 15.29 0.21 9.98
N ARG A 65 14.86 1.42 9.65
CA ARG A 65 15.17 2.64 10.40
C ARG A 65 13.89 3.37 10.78
N PRO A 66 13.50 3.33 12.05
CA PRO A 66 12.46 4.20 12.59
C PRO A 66 12.94 5.66 12.61
N ARG A 67 12.01 6.61 12.76
CA ARG A 67 12.34 8.04 12.79
C ARG A 67 13.39 8.40 13.85
N ALA A 68 13.38 7.72 15.00
CA ALA A 68 14.35 7.97 16.07
C ALA A 68 15.80 7.60 15.72
N GLU A 69 16.00 6.77 14.69
CA GLU A 69 17.33 6.33 14.21
C GLU A 69 17.72 6.99 12.89
N LEU A 70 16.74 7.49 12.12
CA LEU A 70 16.98 8.18 10.86
C LEU A 70 15.84 9.17 10.59
N ASP A 71 16.09 10.45 10.84
CA ASP A 71 15.23 11.53 10.36
C ASP A 71 15.62 11.82 8.90
N VAL A 72 14.67 11.56 7.99
CA VAL A 72 14.92 11.73 6.54
C VAL A 72 15.11 13.21 6.14
N THR A 73 14.77 14.14 7.02
CA THR A 73 15.00 15.59 6.80
C THR A 73 16.38 16.05 7.24
N ASP A 74 17.15 15.19 7.92
CA ASP A 74 18.53 15.46 8.32
C ASP A 74 19.50 14.89 7.28
N VAL A 75 20.16 15.78 6.52
CA VAL A 75 21.10 15.44 5.45
C VAL A 75 22.27 14.61 5.99
N GLU A 76 22.77 14.94 7.20
CA GLU A 76 23.92 14.25 7.78
C GLU A 76 23.55 12.85 8.28
N GLU A 77 22.33 12.68 8.83
CA GLU A 77 21.85 11.35 9.20
C GLU A 77 21.65 10.46 7.98
N VAL A 78 21.06 10.97 6.91
CA VAL A 78 20.91 10.26 5.65
C VAL A 78 22.27 9.89 5.08
N ALA A 79 23.21 10.84 4.99
CA ALA A 79 24.57 10.58 4.49
C ALA A 79 25.32 9.53 5.34
N ARG A 80 25.17 9.57 6.66
CA ARG A 80 25.75 8.58 7.58
C ARG A 80 25.15 7.19 7.33
N ALA A 81 23.82 7.08 7.20
CA ALA A 81 23.16 5.82 6.91
C ALA A 81 23.65 5.21 5.59
N PHE A 82 23.78 6.01 4.53
CA PHE A 82 24.28 5.54 3.24
C PHE A 82 25.75 5.08 3.31
N ARG A 83 26.61 5.78 4.05
CA ARG A 83 28.01 5.35 4.25
C ARG A 83 28.12 4.01 4.99
N GLN A 84 27.28 3.81 6.02
CA GLN A 84 27.32 2.62 6.87
C GLN A 84 26.65 1.40 6.22
N ILE A 85 25.49 1.58 5.62
CA ILE A 85 24.66 0.50 5.09
C ILE A 85 25.01 0.21 3.63
N ARG A 86 25.37 1.25 2.85
CA ARG A 86 25.56 1.17 1.39
C ARG A 86 24.34 0.51 0.72
N PRO A 87 23.12 1.05 0.93
CA PRO A 87 21.93 0.43 0.41
C PRO A 87 21.91 0.44 -1.12
N GLU A 88 21.43 -0.63 -1.71
CA GLU A 88 21.18 -0.74 -3.16
C GLU A 88 19.72 -0.39 -3.47
N ILE A 89 18.87 -0.50 -2.45
CA ILE A 89 17.45 -0.12 -2.53
C ILE A 89 17.10 0.67 -1.27
N VAL A 90 16.35 1.75 -1.45
CA VAL A 90 15.75 2.52 -0.35
C VAL A 90 14.24 2.49 -0.52
N ILE A 91 13.50 2.03 0.50
CA ILE A 91 12.04 2.09 0.52
C ILE A 91 11.62 3.14 1.54
N ASN A 92 11.10 4.27 1.04
CA ASN A 92 10.70 5.36 1.90
C ASN A 92 9.24 5.21 2.34
N CYS A 93 9.03 4.72 3.57
CA CYS A 93 7.75 4.69 4.27
C CYS A 93 7.62 5.86 5.28
N ALA A 94 8.66 6.72 5.43
CA ALA A 94 8.58 7.87 6.31
C ALA A 94 7.58 8.89 5.76
N ALA A 95 6.59 9.24 6.57
CA ALA A 95 5.58 10.23 6.23
C ALA A 95 4.92 10.81 7.49
N PHE A 96 4.54 12.07 7.43
CA PHE A 96 3.62 12.66 8.38
C PHE A 96 2.19 12.52 7.84
N THR A 97 1.38 11.63 8.44
CA THR A 97 0.11 11.18 7.88
C THR A 97 -1.14 11.85 8.48
N ARG A 98 -0.98 12.74 9.46
CA ARG A 98 -2.10 13.51 10.04
C ARG A 98 -2.51 14.62 9.09
N VAL A 99 -3.44 14.32 8.17
CA VAL A 99 -3.84 15.18 7.05
C VAL A 99 -4.25 16.59 7.52
N ASP A 100 -5.09 16.69 8.55
CA ASP A 100 -5.57 17.98 9.07
C ASP A 100 -4.44 18.82 9.70
N ALA A 101 -3.51 18.19 10.39
CA ALA A 101 -2.36 18.88 10.98
C ALA A 101 -1.38 19.39 9.92
N CYS A 102 -1.36 18.83 8.72
CA CYS A 102 -0.51 19.31 7.62
C CYS A 102 -0.88 20.73 7.16
N GLU A 103 -2.12 21.20 7.39
CA GLU A 103 -2.53 22.54 6.96
C GLU A 103 -1.84 23.65 7.77
N SER A 104 -1.35 23.35 8.98
CA SER A 104 -0.72 24.33 9.89
C SER A 104 0.71 23.98 10.29
N ASP A 105 1.21 22.79 9.95
CA ASP A 105 2.53 22.30 10.37
C ASP A 105 3.51 22.26 9.20
N ALA A 106 4.41 23.24 9.14
CA ALA A 106 5.45 23.31 8.10
C ALA A 106 6.42 22.11 8.15
N ALA A 107 6.70 21.54 9.33
CA ALA A 107 7.53 20.36 9.46
C ALA A 107 6.92 19.13 8.77
N ALA A 108 5.58 19.10 8.70
CA ALA A 108 4.88 18.05 7.95
C ALA A 108 5.15 18.12 6.44
N PHE A 109 5.35 19.31 5.88
CA PHE A 109 5.74 19.47 4.47
C PHE A 109 7.19 19.00 4.26
N ALA A 110 8.13 19.39 5.13
CA ALA A 110 9.53 19.02 5.03
C ALA A 110 9.72 17.50 4.95
N VAL A 111 9.05 16.72 5.79
CA VAL A 111 9.16 15.24 5.76
C VAL A 111 8.70 14.66 4.42
N LYS A 112 7.66 15.24 3.79
CA LYS A 112 7.04 14.70 2.57
C LYS A 112 7.71 15.19 1.28
N ALA A 113 8.36 16.34 1.31
CA ALA A 113 9.02 16.98 0.17
C ALA A 113 10.54 16.95 0.33
N ASP A 114 11.07 17.69 1.31
CA ASP A 114 12.52 17.86 1.48
C ASP A 114 13.20 16.54 1.85
N GLY A 115 12.61 15.76 2.76
CA GLY A 115 13.14 14.43 3.13
C GLY A 115 13.19 13.46 1.95
N VAL A 116 12.20 13.51 1.05
CA VAL A 116 12.24 12.69 -0.17
C VAL A 116 13.29 13.21 -1.14
N ALA A 117 13.46 14.52 -1.29
CA ALA A 117 14.52 15.10 -2.14
C ALA A 117 15.92 14.69 -1.65
N ILE A 118 16.17 14.75 -0.33
CA ILE A 118 17.42 14.31 0.29
C ILE A 118 17.69 12.83 0.02
N LEU A 119 16.70 11.96 0.19
CA LEU A 119 16.81 10.53 -0.10
C LEU A 119 17.05 10.27 -1.59
N ALA A 120 16.33 10.96 -2.48
CA ALA A 120 16.48 10.82 -3.92
C ALA A 120 17.89 11.22 -4.39
N GLU A 121 18.41 12.35 -3.90
CA GLU A 121 19.78 12.78 -4.19
C GLU A 121 20.81 11.77 -3.67
N ALA A 122 20.63 11.27 -2.45
CA ALA A 122 21.51 10.25 -1.90
C ALA A 122 21.47 8.95 -2.72
N CYS A 123 20.29 8.53 -3.16
CA CYS A 123 20.14 7.36 -4.03
C CYS A 123 20.86 7.55 -5.37
N VAL A 124 20.70 8.68 -6.02
CA VAL A 124 21.40 8.99 -7.29
C VAL A 124 22.94 8.97 -7.07
N ARG A 125 23.42 9.64 -6.02
CA ARG A 125 24.86 9.72 -5.71
C ARG A 125 25.50 8.35 -5.43
N HIS A 126 24.76 7.43 -4.84
CA HIS A 126 25.25 6.10 -4.45
C HIS A 126 24.81 4.97 -5.38
N GLY A 127 24.10 5.26 -6.46
CA GLY A 127 23.59 4.26 -7.40
C GLY A 127 22.48 3.37 -6.81
N ALA A 128 21.81 3.83 -5.75
CA ALA A 128 20.70 3.11 -5.12
C ALA A 128 19.38 3.41 -5.84
N ARG A 129 18.45 2.47 -5.78
CA ARG A 129 17.09 2.61 -6.28
C ARG A 129 16.16 3.14 -5.18
N LEU A 130 15.36 4.17 -5.47
CA LEU A 130 14.36 4.69 -4.54
C LEU A 130 12.96 4.13 -4.84
N VAL A 131 12.29 3.60 -3.83
CA VAL A 131 10.84 3.32 -3.83
C VAL A 131 10.17 4.32 -2.91
N GLN A 132 9.37 5.21 -3.48
CA GLN A 132 8.64 6.24 -2.75
C GLN A 132 7.18 5.85 -2.61
N VAL A 133 6.69 5.70 -1.38
CA VAL A 133 5.26 5.49 -1.12
C VAL A 133 4.53 6.84 -1.17
N SER A 134 3.49 6.92 -2.01
CA SER A 134 2.67 8.10 -2.21
C SER A 134 1.19 7.83 -1.94
N THR A 135 0.29 8.70 -2.41
CA THR A 135 -1.11 8.73 -2.01
C THR A 135 -2.03 9.11 -3.18
N ASP A 136 -3.27 8.71 -3.07
CA ASP A 136 -4.41 9.16 -3.88
C ASP A 136 -4.73 10.67 -3.71
N PHE A 137 -4.32 11.29 -2.60
CA PHE A 137 -4.55 12.72 -2.32
C PHE A 137 -3.72 13.67 -3.20
N VAL A 138 -2.95 13.15 -4.14
CA VAL A 138 -2.32 13.95 -5.20
C VAL A 138 -3.31 14.42 -6.25
N PHE A 139 -4.53 13.87 -6.26
CA PHE A 139 -5.61 14.24 -7.18
C PHE A 139 -6.62 15.20 -6.54
N ASP A 140 -7.36 15.94 -7.37
CA ASP A 140 -8.39 16.92 -6.95
C ASP A 140 -9.71 16.28 -6.50
N GLY A 141 -10.04 15.11 -7.03
CA GLY A 141 -11.29 14.41 -6.74
C GLY A 141 -12.45 14.77 -7.65
N GLU A 142 -12.24 15.52 -8.73
CA GLU A 142 -13.30 15.97 -9.64
C GLU A 142 -13.65 14.94 -10.72
N LYS A 143 -12.72 14.05 -11.06
CA LYS A 143 -12.93 12.98 -12.05
C LYS A 143 -13.92 11.93 -11.53
N GLN A 144 -14.92 11.58 -12.36
CA GLN A 144 -15.92 10.56 -12.01
C GLN A 144 -15.40 9.12 -12.16
N ALA A 145 -14.51 8.88 -13.12
CA ALA A 145 -13.85 7.59 -13.32
C ALA A 145 -12.63 7.45 -12.39
N PRO A 146 -12.11 6.22 -12.18
CA PRO A 146 -10.86 6.02 -11.46
C PRO A 146 -9.69 6.81 -12.08
N TYR A 147 -8.79 7.33 -11.25
CA TYR A 147 -7.57 8.00 -11.67
C TYR A 147 -6.53 7.00 -12.12
N THR A 148 -5.97 7.22 -13.30
CA THR A 148 -4.82 6.49 -13.85
C THR A 148 -3.51 7.19 -13.51
N GLU A 149 -2.38 6.52 -13.72
CA GLU A 149 -1.05 7.12 -13.52
C GLU A 149 -0.73 8.24 -14.51
N LEU A 150 -1.50 8.35 -15.59
CA LEU A 150 -1.37 9.38 -16.63
C LEU A 150 -2.21 10.64 -16.35
N ASP A 151 -3.13 10.57 -15.39
CA ASP A 151 -3.95 11.73 -15.02
C ASP A 151 -3.08 12.79 -14.32
N GLU A 152 -3.36 14.05 -14.62
CA GLU A 152 -2.69 15.19 -14.00
C GLU A 152 -2.96 15.23 -12.49
N THR A 153 -1.91 15.48 -11.70
CA THR A 153 -2.03 15.64 -10.26
C THR A 153 -2.37 17.09 -9.90
N ALA A 154 -3.44 17.30 -9.13
CA ALA A 154 -3.93 18.61 -8.70
C ALA A 154 -4.37 18.58 -7.22
N PRO A 155 -3.43 18.42 -6.26
CA PRO A 155 -3.76 18.20 -4.86
C PRO A 155 -4.43 19.41 -4.21
N ILE A 156 -5.56 19.20 -3.53
CA ILE A 156 -6.36 20.24 -2.87
C ILE A 156 -6.02 20.46 -1.39
N SER A 157 -5.12 19.64 -0.81
CA SER A 157 -4.69 19.76 0.60
C SER A 157 -3.18 19.96 0.72
N ALA A 158 -2.71 20.53 1.85
CA ALA A 158 -1.27 20.63 2.14
C ALA A 158 -0.59 19.24 2.21
N TYR A 159 -1.31 18.23 2.71
CA TYR A 159 -0.83 16.85 2.68
C TYR A 159 -0.56 16.37 1.25
N GLY A 160 -1.54 16.51 0.36
CA GLY A 160 -1.42 16.12 -1.04
C GLY A 160 -0.32 16.90 -1.77
N ARG A 161 -0.23 18.22 -1.57
CA ARG A 161 0.85 19.06 -2.14
C ARG A 161 2.24 18.59 -1.71
N GLY A 162 2.44 18.28 -0.41
CA GLY A 162 3.71 17.74 0.08
C GLY A 162 4.05 16.38 -0.51
N LYS A 163 3.06 15.49 -0.68
CA LYS A 163 3.26 14.18 -1.30
C LYS A 163 3.59 14.29 -2.79
N ARG A 164 2.90 15.17 -3.53
CA ARG A 164 3.22 15.48 -4.93
C ARG A 164 4.65 15.99 -5.08
N ALA A 165 5.07 16.96 -4.27
CA ALA A 165 6.44 17.47 -4.30
C ALA A 165 7.48 16.36 -4.04
N GLY A 166 7.18 15.42 -3.13
CA GLY A 166 8.02 14.24 -2.92
C GLY A 166 8.03 13.29 -4.12
N GLU A 167 6.93 13.09 -4.84
CA GLU A 167 6.92 12.33 -6.10
C GLU A 167 7.82 12.98 -7.16
N GLU A 168 7.68 14.30 -7.34
CA GLU A 168 8.47 15.08 -8.28
C GLU A 168 9.98 14.95 -7.97
N ALA A 169 10.37 15.03 -6.69
CA ALA A 169 11.73 14.83 -6.25
C ALA A 169 12.23 13.40 -6.50
N ALA A 170 11.45 12.39 -6.17
CA ALA A 170 11.82 10.99 -6.38
C ALA A 170 12.03 10.68 -7.87
N LEU A 171 11.15 11.19 -8.73
CA LEU A 171 11.17 10.95 -10.18
C LEU A 171 12.30 11.68 -10.93
N GLN A 172 13.11 12.52 -10.25
CA GLN A 172 14.39 12.99 -10.81
C GLN A 172 15.36 11.83 -11.02
N SER A 173 15.23 10.73 -10.30
CA SER A 173 15.96 9.49 -10.57
C SER A 173 15.21 8.62 -11.58
N PRO A 174 15.82 8.25 -12.72
CA PRO A 174 15.19 7.40 -13.74
C PRO A 174 14.91 5.97 -13.24
N THR A 175 15.53 5.57 -12.13
CA THR A 175 15.33 4.24 -11.52
C THR A 175 14.32 4.25 -10.39
N ALA A 176 13.77 5.40 -10.02
CA ALA A 176 12.79 5.50 -8.94
C ALA A 176 11.47 4.84 -9.30
N LEU A 177 10.84 4.25 -8.28
CA LEU A 177 9.47 3.76 -8.31
C LEU A 177 8.64 4.59 -7.32
N VAL A 178 7.55 5.19 -7.78
CA VAL A 178 6.54 5.81 -6.94
C VAL A 178 5.32 4.90 -6.88
N VAL A 179 4.91 4.51 -5.68
CA VAL A 179 3.70 3.70 -5.49
C VAL A 179 2.64 4.55 -4.81
N ARG A 180 1.60 4.93 -5.55
CA ARG A 180 0.43 5.62 -4.99
C ARG A 180 -0.53 4.59 -4.43
N ALA A 181 -0.92 4.77 -3.17
CA ALA A 181 -1.90 3.93 -2.50
C ALA A 181 -2.99 4.79 -1.85
N SER A 182 -4.14 4.19 -1.52
CA SER A 182 -5.27 4.90 -0.93
C SER A 182 -5.76 4.21 0.34
N TRP A 183 -6.24 5.00 1.31
CA TRP A 183 -7.00 4.55 2.47
C TRP A 183 -6.36 3.37 3.21
N LEU A 184 -5.07 3.50 3.55
CA LEU A 184 -4.30 2.44 4.18
C LEU A 184 -4.88 2.04 5.54
N PHE A 185 -5.00 0.74 5.76
CA PHE A 185 -5.27 0.15 7.06
C PHE A 185 -4.32 -1.03 7.32
N GLY A 186 -3.96 -1.24 8.58
CA GLY A 186 -3.01 -2.25 9.00
C GLY A 186 -2.63 -2.09 10.47
N ARG A 187 -1.78 -2.98 10.96
CA ARG A 187 -1.27 -2.94 12.34
C ARG A 187 -0.18 -1.88 12.52
N GLY A 188 0.11 -1.56 13.77
CA GLY A 188 1.25 -0.68 14.09
C GLY A 188 1.03 0.82 13.83
N GLY A 189 -0.22 1.24 13.57
CA GLY A 189 -0.52 2.65 13.36
C GLY A 189 -2.01 3.00 13.39
N TRP A 190 -2.28 4.31 13.58
CA TRP A 190 -3.64 4.82 13.56
C TRP A 190 -4.21 4.80 12.14
N ASN A 191 -5.40 4.25 11.99
CA ASN A 191 -6.13 4.15 10.72
C ASN A 191 -7.64 4.27 10.94
N PHE A 192 -8.41 4.33 9.85
CA PHE A 192 -9.85 4.52 9.92
C PHE A 192 -10.59 3.37 10.61
N VAL A 193 -10.11 2.13 10.46
CA VAL A 193 -10.71 0.96 11.13
C VAL A 193 -10.62 1.15 12.65
N GLU A 194 -9.44 1.49 13.16
CA GLU A 194 -9.26 1.76 14.60
C GLU A 194 -10.05 2.98 15.07
N ALA A 195 -10.14 4.02 14.23
CA ALA A 195 -10.93 5.22 14.57
C ALA A 195 -12.42 4.92 14.75
N ILE A 196 -12.99 4.02 13.96
CA ILE A 196 -14.39 3.58 14.09
C ILE A 196 -14.55 2.70 15.33
N LEU A 197 -13.71 1.68 15.51
CA LEU A 197 -13.81 0.74 16.61
C LEU A 197 -13.63 1.41 17.96
N GLN A 198 -12.65 2.30 18.11
CA GLN A 198 -12.41 3.04 19.34
C GLN A 198 -13.61 3.89 19.77
N GLN A 199 -14.34 4.50 18.81
CA GLN A 199 -15.54 5.27 19.13
C GLN A 199 -16.65 4.39 19.71
N VAL A 200 -16.80 3.16 19.20
CA VAL A 200 -17.80 2.19 19.67
C VAL A 200 -17.39 1.60 21.02
N GLU A 201 -16.12 1.25 21.20
CA GLU A 201 -15.53 0.81 22.46
C GLU A 201 -15.66 1.89 23.55
N GLY A 202 -15.55 3.17 23.14
CA GLY A 202 -15.84 4.34 23.99
C GLY A 202 -17.32 4.61 24.28
N GLY A 203 -18.22 3.70 23.87
CA GLY A 203 -19.65 3.76 24.21
C GLY A 203 -20.54 4.46 23.17
N LYS A 204 -20.00 4.98 22.06
CA LYS A 204 -20.86 5.60 21.03
C LYS A 204 -21.71 4.54 20.32
N ARG A 205 -22.99 4.85 20.14
CA ARG A 205 -23.95 3.99 19.43
C ARG A 205 -24.53 4.64 18.16
N THR A 206 -24.15 5.87 17.89
CA THR A 206 -24.48 6.59 16.66
C THR A 206 -23.23 7.30 16.15
N LEU A 207 -22.84 6.99 14.91
CA LEU A 207 -21.63 7.52 14.29
C LEU A 207 -22.00 8.25 12.99
N PRO A 208 -21.87 9.58 12.94
CA PRO A 208 -21.93 10.32 11.68
C PRO A 208 -20.66 10.03 10.87
N VAL A 209 -20.79 9.54 9.66
CA VAL A 209 -19.67 9.20 8.78
C VAL A 209 -19.91 9.76 7.39
N VAL A 210 -18.87 10.34 6.80
CA VAL A 210 -18.89 10.97 5.48
C VAL A 210 -19.26 9.98 4.39
N ASP A 211 -20.24 10.37 3.54
CA ASP A 211 -20.78 9.55 2.44
C ASP A 211 -20.57 10.20 1.05
N ASP A 212 -19.99 11.39 1.01
CA ASP A 212 -19.68 12.14 -0.21
C ASP A 212 -18.18 12.07 -0.60
N GLN A 213 -17.45 11.11 -0.04
CA GLN A 213 -16.06 10.81 -0.39
C GLN A 213 -15.91 9.32 -0.69
N LYS A 214 -15.37 9.01 -1.87
CA LYS A 214 -15.23 7.66 -2.41
C LYS A 214 -13.77 7.31 -2.65
N GLY A 215 -13.37 6.09 -2.31
CA GLY A 215 -12.01 5.58 -2.50
C GLY A 215 -11.94 4.07 -2.42
N ARG A 216 -10.72 3.54 -2.33
CA ARG A 216 -10.44 2.11 -2.19
C ARG A 216 -9.62 1.87 -0.92
N PRO A 217 -10.16 1.17 0.10
CA PRO A 217 -9.37 0.75 1.25
C PRO A 217 -8.25 -0.21 0.83
N THR A 218 -7.06 -0.03 1.40
CA THR A 218 -5.88 -0.83 1.05
C THR A 218 -5.21 -1.36 2.31
N ALA A 219 -5.04 -2.66 2.38
CA ALA A 219 -4.31 -3.30 3.47
C ALA A 219 -2.79 -3.13 3.30
N THR A 220 -2.09 -2.82 4.38
CA THR A 220 -0.63 -2.70 4.36
C THR A 220 0.07 -4.02 4.04
N THR A 221 -0.52 -5.15 4.39
CA THR A 221 -0.05 -6.49 4.00
C THR A 221 -0.02 -6.64 2.48
N ASP A 222 -1.10 -6.27 1.79
CA ASP A 222 -1.22 -6.39 0.34
C ASP A 222 -0.32 -5.39 -0.39
N LEU A 223 -0.22 -4.17 0.13
CA LEU A 223 0.70 -3.16 -0.40
C LEU A 223 2.17 -3.60 -0.24
N SER A 224 2.52 -4.28 0.86
CA SER A 224 3.87 -4.80 1.07
C SER A 224 4.24 -5.85 0.03
N GLU A 225 3.34 -6.80 -0.24
CA GLU A 225 3.52 -7.81 -1.28
C GLU A 225 3.56 -7.18 -2.69
N ALA A 226 2.77 -6.13 -2.91
CA ALA A 226 2.77 -5.40 -4.18
C ALA A 226 4.11 -4.68 -4.41
N ILE A 227 4.65 -4.01 -3.41
CA ILE A 227 5.97 -3.36 -3.48
C ILE A 227 7.05 -4.39 -3.77
N LEU A 228 7.03 -5.54 -3.08
CA LEU A 228 7.98 -6.62 -3.33
C LEU A 228 7.90 -7.11 -4.79
N ALA A 229 6.69 -7.32 -5.31
CA ALA A 229 6.50 -7.76 -6.69
C ALA A 229 7.05 -6.76 -7.72
N LEU A 230 6.77 -5.46 -7.52
CA LEU A 230 7.28 -4.39 -8.38
C LEU A 230 8.80 -4.24 -8.30
N LEU A 231 9.39 -4.46 -7.12
CA LEU A 231 10.83 -4.49 -6.93
C LEU A 231 11.48 -5.61 -7.70
N ALA A 232 10.95 -6.84 -7.57
CA ALA A 232 11.48 -8.02 -8.25
C ALA A 232 11.44 -7.89 -9.77
N LEU A 233 10.45 -7.17 -10.32
CA LEU A 233 10.31 -6.91 -11.76
C LEU A 233 11.15 -5.71 -12.25
N GLY A 234 11.85 -5.00 -11.37
CA GLY A 234 12.61 -3.83 -11.76
C GLY A 234 11.75 -2.63 -12.24
N VAL A 235 10.47 -2.56 -11.87
CA VAL A 235 9.53 -1.53 -12.34
C VAL A 235 9.94 -0.14 -11.87
N THR A 236 9.91 0.87 -12.74
CA THR A 236 10.20 2.29 -12.48
C THR A 236 9.01 3.18 -12.82
N GLY A 237 9.10 4.47 -12.45
CA GLY A 237 8.02 5.44 -12.67
C GLY A 237 6.88 5.31 -11.67
N VAL A 238 5.67 5.71 -12.05
CA VAL A 238 4.50 5.72 -11.15
C VAL A 238 3.64 4.47 -11.37
N VAL A 239 3.22 3.84 -10.28
CA VAL A 239 2.27 2.72 -10.28
C VAL A 239 1.24 2.94 -9.17
N HIS A 240 -0.03 2.70 -9.48
CA HIS A 240 -1.10 2.69 -8.49
C HIS A 240 -1.30 1.29 -7.91
N PHE A 241 -1.51 1.24 -6.59
CA PHE A 241 -1.94 0.02 -5.92
C PHE A 241 -3.00 0.31 -4.88
N ALA A 242 -4.14 -0.36 -4.99
CA ALA A 242 -5.20 -0.38 -3.99
C ALA A 242 -5.95 -1.70 -4.08
N ASN A 243 -6.49 -2.21 -2.98
CA ASN A 243 -7.36 -3.38 -3.07
C ASN A 243 -8.60 -3.07 -3.92
N ARG A 244 -9.18 -4.09 -4.54
CA ARG A 244 -10.44 -3.95 -5.28
C ARG A 244 -11.61 -3.63 -4.35
N GLY A 245 -12.63 -2.99 -4.90
CA GLY A 245 -13.84 -2.58 -4.19
C GLY A 245 -13.80 -1.09 -3.85
N GLU A 246 -14.74 -0.36 -4.44
CA GLU A 246 -14.94 1.07 -4.22
C GLU A 246 -16.01 1.26 -3.18
N VAL A 247 -15.77 2.15 -2.22
CA VAL A 247 -16.71 2.45 -1.13
C VAL A 247 -16.60 3.90 -0.72
N THR A 248 -17.65 4.43 -0.09
CA THR A 248 -17.59 5.64 0.71
C THR A 248 -17.05 5.33 2.12
N TRP A 249 -16.63 6.35 2.88
CA TRP A 249 -16.27 6.15 4.28
C TRP A 249 -17.42 5.60 5.10
N PHE A 250 -18.66 6.03 4.79
CA PHE A 250 -19.90 5.52 5.40
C PHE A 250 -20.06 4.02 5.16
N GLU A 251 -19.95 3.59 3.92
CA GLU A 251 -20.05 2.17 3.56
C GLU A 251 -18.94 1.34 4.20
N PHE A 252 -17.71 1.88 4.22
CA PHE A 252 -16.57 1.21 4.84
C PHE A 252 -16.77 1.05 6.36
N ALA A 253 -17.25 2.11 7.06
CA ALA A 253 -17.56 2.03 8.48
C ALA A 253 -18.61 0.95 8.79
N ARG A 254 -19.66 0.83 7.96
CA ARG A 254 -20.68 -0.22 8.11
C ARG A 254 -20.08 -1.61 7.99
N GLN A 255 -19.16 -1.82 7.06
CA GLN A 255 -18.49 -3.12 6.88
C GLN A 255 -17.56 -3.45 8.05
N ILE A 256 -16.80 -2.47 8.55
CA ILE A 256 -15.99 -2.61 9.75
C ILE A 256 -16.83 -3.07 10.94
N LEU A 257 -17.94 -2.38 11.20
CA LEU A 257 -18.81 -2.68 12.33
C LEU A 257 -19.50 -4.04 12.20
N ALA A 258 -19.93 -4.40 10.99
CA ALA A 258 -20.50 -5.72 10.74
C ALA A 258 -19.50 -6.85 11.05
N LEU A 259 -18.24 -6.72 10.62
CA LEU A 259 -17.19 -7.70 10.90
C LEU A 259 -16.76 -7.72 12.37
N ALA A 260 -16.89 -6.59 13.07
CA ALA A 260 -16.59 -6.48 14.51
C ALA A 260 -17.74 -6.99 15.41
N GLY A 261 -18.87 -7.39 14.86
CA GLY A 261 -20.04 -7.81 15.64
C GLY A 261 -20.84 -6.66 16.27
N HIS A 262 -20.64 -5.42 15.80
CA HIS A 262 -21.31 -4.20 16.27
C HIS A 262 -22.47 -3.78 15.35
N GLY A 263 -23.31 -4.73 14.94
CA GLY A 263 -24.47 -4.47 14.08
C GLY A 263 -25.57 -3.60 14.72
N ASP A 264 -25.52 -3.40 16.02
CA ASP A 264 -26.39 -2.53 16.82
C ASP A 264 -26.02 -1.03 16.71
N VAL A 265 -24.81 -0.71 16.24
CA VAL A 265 -24.33 0.66 16.11
C VAL A 265 -24.90 1.30 14.85
N ARG A 266 -25.58 2.43 15.03
CA ARG A 266 -26.18 3.18 13.93
C ARG A 266 -25.13 4.06 13.25
N VAL A 267 -24.75 3.74 12.02
CA VAL A 267 -23.95 4.65 11.17
C VAL A 267 -24.92 5.57 10.42
N VAL A 268 -24.69 6.89 10.49
CA VAL A 268 -25.51 7.91 9.85
C VAL A 268 -24.69 8.60 8.76
N PRO A 269 -25.16 8.62 7.50
CA PRO A 269 -24.45 9.32 6.45
C PRO A 269 -24.43 10.83 6.71
N THR A 270 -23.29 11.46 6.42
CA THR A 270 -23.11 12.91 6.51
C THR A 270 -22.20 13.39 5.39
N THR A 271 -22.09 14.70 5.21
CA THR A 271 -21.20 15.30 4.20
C THR A 271 -19.88 15.74 4.82
N ALA A 272 -18.84 15.85 4.01
CA ALA A 272 -17.55 16.41 4.40
C ALA A 272 -17.71 17.85 4.93
N ALA A 273 -18.57 18.65 4.31
CA ALA A 273 -18.88 20.00 4.72
C ALA A 273 -19.48 20.08 6.13
N ALA A 274 -20.33 19.11 6.51
CA ALA A 274 -20.96 19.07 7.84
C ALA A 274 -19.96 18.73 8.95
N ILE A 275 -18.88 17.99 8.65
CA ILE A 275 -17.82 17.68 9.62
C ILE A 275 -16.80 18.81 9.75
N ALA A 276 -16.68 19.68 8.75
CA ALA A 276 -15.84 20.89 8.74
C ALA A 276 -14.39 20.63 9.19
N ARG A 277 -13.68 19.70 8.53
CA ARG A 277 -12.27 19.42 8.82
C ARG A 277 -11.36 20.50 8.22
N PRO A 278 -10.18 20.79 8.84
CA PRO A 278 -9.24 21.79 8.32
C PRO A 278 -8.76 21.51 6.90
N ALA A 279 -8.40 20.26 6.58
CA ALA A 279 -7.93 19.90 5.26
C ALA A 279 -9.08 19.51 4.33
N SER A 280 -9.05 20.01 3.09
CA SER A 280 -9.90 19.50 2.00
C SER A 280 -9.51 18.07 1.61
N ARG A 281 -10.49 17.29 1.24
CA ARG A 281 -10.29 15.89 0.77
C ARG A 281 -11.02 15.69 -0.56
N PRO A 282 -10.40 14.93 -1.50
CA PRO A 282 -11.04 14.65 -2.78
C PRO A 282 -12.38 13.91 -2.59
N SER A 283 -13.41 14.28 -3.37
CA SER A 283 -14.70 13.59 -3.36
C SER A 283 -14.61 12.21 -4.01
N ASN A 284 -13.75 12.06 -5.02
CA ASN A 284 -13.38 10.78 -5.61
C ASN A 284 -11.86 10.63 -5.63
N SER A 285 -11.33 9.61 -4.94
CA SER A 285 -9.90 9.29 -4.95
C SER A 285 -9.62 7.86 -5.40
N VAL A 286 -10.54 7.28 -6.14
CA VAL A 286 -10.42 5.90 -6.65
C VAL A 286 -9.26 5.81 -7.63
N LEU A 287 -8.29 4.94 -7.33
CA LEU A 287 -7.15 4.67 -8.18
C LEU A 287 -7.45 3.54 -9.18
N ASP A 288 -7.15 3.73 -10.44
CA ASP A 288 -7.06 2.63 -11.41
C ASP A 288 -5.79 1.81 -11.13
N THR A 289 -5.92 0.51 -11.05
CA THR A 289 -4.84 -0.42 -10.72
C THR A 289 -4.49 -1.39 -11.85
N SER A 290 -5.04 -1.15 -13.03
CA SER A 290 -4.86 -2.02 -14.20
C SER A 290 -3.39 -2.14 -14.63
N LYS A 291 -2.61 -1.06 -14.48
CA LYS A 291 -1.17 -1.09 -14.75
C LYS A 291 -0.43 -2.07 -13.85
N TYR A 292 -0.72 -2.09 -12.54
CA TYR A 292 -0.14 -3.06 -11.62
C TYR A 292 -0.47 -4.50 -12.03
N GLU A 293 -1.74 -4.79 -12.32
CA GLU A 293 -2.19 -6.13 -12.73
C GLU A 293 -1.53 -6.58 -14.04
N ALA A 294 -1.41 -5.66 -15.02
CA ALA A 294 -0.73 -5.93 -16.29
C ALA A 294 0.77 -6.21 -16.12
N LEU A 295 1.47 -5.43 -15.27
CA LEU A 295 2.90 -5.59 -15.03
C LEU A 295 3.23 -6.88 -14.27
N THR A 296 2.43 -7.23 -13.27
CA THR A 296 2.72 -8.34 -12.36
C THR A 296 2.04 -9.65 -12.73
N ASN A 297 1.05 -9.60 -13.61
CA ASN A 297 0.11 -10.70 -13.88
C ASN A 297 -0.51 -11.28 -12.60
N ARG A 298 -0.73 -10.44 -11.58
CA ARG A 298 -1.32 -10.82 -10.29
C ARG A 298 -2.64 -10.09 -10.11
N PRO A 299 -3.76 -10.81 -9.89
CA PRO A 299 -5.04 -10.19 -9.58
C PRO A 299 -4.97 -9.55 -8.19
N ILE A 300 -5.57 -8.37 -8.06
CA ILE A 300 -5.72 -7.71 -6.78
C ILE A 300 -6.99 -8.22 -6.10
N ARG A 301 -6.91 -8.67 -4.86
CA ARG A 301 -8.05 -9.15 -4.10
C ARG A 301 -8.94 -8.00 -3.59
N HIS A 302 -10.19 -8.30 -3.29
CA HIS A 302 -11.14 -7.33 -2.77
C HIS A 302 -10.76 -6.94 -1.32
N PHE A 303 -10.90 -5.65 -0.93
CA PHE A 303 -10.48 -5.15 0.38
C PHE A 303 -11.15 -5.86 1.58
N ARG A 304 -12.32 -6.47 1.37
CA ARG A 304 -13.02 -7.24 2.42
C ARG A 304 -12.22 -8.44 2.91
N GLU A 305 -11.46 -9.07 2.05
CA GLU A 305 -10.63 -10.22 2.41
C GLU A 305 -9.54 -9.84 3.41
N PRO A 306 -8.63 -8.89 3.11
CA PRO A 306 -7.65 -8.45 4.09
C PRO A 306 -8.25 -7.70 5.27
N LEU A 307 -9.44 -7.08 5.14
CA LEU A 307 -10.15 -6.50 6.28
C LEU A 307 -10.58 -7.58 7.28
N LEU A 308 -11.13 -8.70 6.79
CA LEU A 308 -11.49 -9.85 7.63
C LEU A 308 -10.26 -10.43 8.35
N GLU A 309 -9.14 -10.59 7.63
CA GLU A 309 -7.87 -11.04 8.21
C GLU A 309 -7.35 -10.06 9.29
N TYR A 310 -7.43 -8.76 9.02
CA TYR A 310 -7.06 -7.72 9.97
C TYR A 310 -7.89 -7.82 11.25
N MET A 311 -9.21 -7.94 11.14
CA MET A 311 -10.12 -8.07 12.27
C MET A 311 -9.83 -9.35 13.09
N ALA A 312 -9.54 -10.46 12.42
CA ALA A 312 -9.17 -11.72 13.09
C ALA A 312 -7.84 -11.60 13.85
N ARG A 313 -6.85 -10.89 13.30
CA ARG A 313 -5.56 -10.63 13.98
C ARG A 313 -5.73 -9.67 15.16
N ARG A 314 -6.56 -8.63 15.01
CA ARG A 314 -6.86 -7.66 16.08
C ARG A 314 -7.47 -8.31 17.31
N ALA A 315 -8.35 -9.29 17.10
CA ALA A 315 -9.02 -10.03 18.18
C ALA A 315 -8.08 -10.97 18.97
N ARG A 316 -6.87 -11.25 18.46
CA ARG A 316 -5.88 -12.07 19.15
C ARG A 316 -4.87 -11.14 19.83
N PRO A 317 -4.79 -11.09 21.17
CA PRO A 317 -3.69 -10.40 21.85
C PRO A 317 -2.36 -11.03 21.40
N GLU A 318 -1.34 -10.21 21.23
CA GLU A 318 0.02 -10.70 21.02
C GLU A 318 0.43 -11.51 22.24
N ALA A 319 0.82 -12.79 22.01
CA ALA A 319 1.34 -13.66 23.02
C ALA A 319 2.80 -13.26 23.38
#